data_d71d8eb10c534078796c7225b07dd2bf
#
_entry.id   d71d8eb10c534078796c7225b07dd2bf
#
_cell.length_a   1.000
_cell.length_b   1.000
_cell.length_c   1.000
_cell.angle_alpha   90.00
_cell.angle_beta   90.00
_cell.angle_gamma   90.00
#
_symmetry.space_group_name_H-M   'P 1'
#
loop_
_entity.id
_entity.type
_entity.pdbx_description
1 polymer ?
#
loop_
_entity_poly.entity_id
_entity_poly.type
_entity_poly.pdbx_seq_one_letter_code
_entity_poly.pdbx_strand_id
1 'polypeptide(L)'
;MRHTVILFHPSDLIAVDSWDWSPHDTWAMAHEMPAVRRAGGIQIRKLAIVAVIACSIVLFFVLDLGRSLSLETLKANRDHLLAFTEANYTASVVLFVLLYIAVAGLSLPGATILTLAGGFVFGAVPATLYVNIGATTGATLAFLAARYVLRDTVEQKFGRWLEPLQQGFAKNALSYLLTLRLIPLFPFFVVNLVSGLTRVSVGTYVAATALGIIPGSFVYAYAGRQLGVINSLKEIGSPQVLGAFVLLGAFALAPILYKKLSAKSA
;
A
#
# COMPACT_ATOMS: atom_id res chain seq x y z
N MET A 1 46.56 -21.52 -44.02
CA MET A 1 45.37 -20.77 -44.50
C MET A 1 44.97 -19.82 -43.41
N ARG A 2 45.03 -18.52 -43.66
CA ARG A 2 44.60 -17.53 -42.68
C ARG A 2 43.10 -17.27 -42.87
N HIS A 3 42.31 -17.52 -41.85
CA HIS A 3 40.88 -17.20 -41.86
C HIS A 3 40.67 -15.89 -41.07
N THR A 4 40.28 -14.84 -41.79
CA THR A 4 39.89 -13.56 -41.18
C THR A 4 38.42 -13.65 -40.74
N VAL A 5 38.14 -13.56 -39.44
CA VAL A 5 36.79 -13.46 -38.92
C VAL A 5 36.48 -11.99 -38.66
N ILE A 6 35.51 -11.46 -39.37
CA ILE A 6 35.05 -10.07 -39.19
C ILE A 6 33.83 -10.09 -38.26
N LEU A 7 34.00 -9.52 -37.05
CA LEU A 7 32.91 -9.27 -36.13
C LEU A 7 32.36 -7.85 -36.33
N PHE A 8 31.16 -7.73 -36.80
CA PHE A 8 30.48 -6.43 -36.94
C PHE A 8 29.90 -5.95 -35.62
N HIS A 9 30.45 -4.85 -35.11
CA HIS A 9 29.77 -4.02 -34.11
C HIS A 9 29.42 -2.68 -34.77
N PRO A 10 28.25 -2.06 -34.48
CA PRO A 10 27.78 -0.88 -35.21
C PRO A 10 28.65 0.36 -35.11
N SER A 11 29.65 0.40 -34.27
CA SER A 11 30.48 1.60 -34.05
C SER A 11 31.97 1.43 -34.16
N ASP A 12 32.56 0.22 -34.21
CA ASP A 12 34.01 0.06 -34.26
C ASP A 12 34.43 -1.18 -35.07
N LEU A 13 35.22 -0.96 -36.11
CA LEU A 13 35.94 -1.96 -36.87
C LEU A 13 37.28 -2.24 -36.18
N ILE A 14 37.39 -3.31 -35.43
CA ILE A 14 38.66 -3.79 -34.89
C ILE A 14 39.18 -4.92 -35.79
N ALA A 15 40.24 -4.69 -36.54
CA ALA A 15 40.95 -5.73 -37.28
C ALA A 15 41.84 -6.51 -36.31
N VAL A 16 41.57 -7.80 -36.13
CA VAL A 16 42.41 -8.71 -35.35
C VAL A 16 43.27 -9.52 -36.32
N ASP A 17 44.57 -9.21 -36.37
CA ASP A 17 45.49 -9.76 -37.38
C ASP A 17 46.00 -11.17 -37.12
N SER A 18 45.81 -11.75 -35.97
CA SER A 18 46.19 -13.18 -35.73
C SER A 18 45.55 -13.72 -34.46
N TRP A 19 44.74 -14.78 -34.58
CA TRP A 19 44.37 -15.62 -33.46
C TRP A 19 45.05 -16.95 -33.61
N ASP A 20 45.97 -17.31 -32.69
CA ASP A 20 46.52 -18.64 -32.53
C ASP A 20 45.48 -19.47 -31.75
N TRP A 21 44.76 -20.34 -32.47
CA TRP A 21 43.72 -21.15 -31.86
C TRP A 21 44.36 -22.34 -31.13
N SER A 22 44.19 -22.40 -29.78
CA SER A 22 44.55 -23.52 -28.97
C SER A 22 43.28 -24.27 -28.54
N PRO A 23 43.25 -25.64 -28.55
CA PRO A 23 42.12 -26.40 -28.09
C PRO A 23 41.77 -26.18 -26.61
N HIS A 24 42.63 -25.54 -25.85
CA HIS A 24 42.43 -25.20 -24.45
C HIS A 24 41.61 -23.92 -24.24
N ASP A 25 41.34 -23.14 -25.29
CA ASP A 25 40.60 -21.84 -25.17
C ASP A 25 39.10 -22.01 -25.32
N THR A 26 38.60 -23.19 -25.69
CA THR A 26 37.15 -23.46 -25.85
C THR A 26 36.37 -23.33 -24.56
N TRP A 27 37.00 -23.59 -23.41
CA TRP A 27 36.36 -23.43 -22.09
C TRP A 27 36.35 -21.99 -21.60
N ALA A 28 37.30 -21.16 -22.03
CA ALA A 28 37.35 -19.75 -21.69
C ALA A 28 36.22 -18.96 -22.40
N MET A 29 35.95 -19.26 -23.67
CA MET A 29 34.84 -18.63 -24.41
C MET A 29 33.45 -18.99 -23.87
N ALA A 30 33.31 -20.18 -23.25
CA ALA A 30 32.04 -20.59 -22.67
C ALA A 30 31.69 -19.78 -21.39
N HIS A 31 32.68 -19.18 -20.73
CA HIS A 31 32.49 -18.34 -19.55
C HIS A 31 32.22 -16.86 -19.87
N GLU A 32 32.56 -16.41 -21.09
CA GLU A 32 32.35 -15.03 -21.52
C GLU A 32 31.06 -14.80 -22.30
N MET A 33 30.26 -15.85 -22.54
CA MET A 33 28.93 -15.61 -23.08
C MET A 33 28.12 -14.80 -22.05
N PRO A 34 27.76 -13.54 -22.36
CA PRO A 34 26.89 -12.80 -21.48
C PRO A 34 25.62 -13.60 -21.37
N ALA A 35 25.27 -14.00 -20.14
CA ALA A 35 24.02 -14.69 -19.89
C ALA A 35 22.90 -13.90 -20.60
N VAL A 36 22.29 -14.50 -21.62
CA VAL A 36 21.15 -13.91 -22.32
C VAL A 36 20.08 -13.73 -21.24
N ARG A 37 20.07 -12.54 -20.66
CA ARG A 37 19.06 -12.16 -19.68
C ARG A 37 17.72 -12.36 -20.35
N ARG A 38 16.94 -13.29 -19.85
CA ARG A 38 15.50 -13.44 -20.15
C ARG A 38 14.77 -12.19 -19.65
N ALA A 39 15.06 -11.03 -20.23
CA ALA A 39 14.50 -9.74 -19.84
C ALA A 39 13.00 -9.64 -20.16
N GLY A 40 12.51 -10.41 -21.14
CA GLY A 40 11.11 -10.30 -21.60
C GLY A 40 10.08 -10.74 -20.56
N GLY A 41 10.34 -11.83 -19.79
CA GLY A 41 9.35 -12.36 -18.84
C GLY A 41 9.14 -11.48 -17.60
N ILE A 42 10.17 -10.77 -17.15
CA ILE A 42 10.08 -9.90 -15.98
C ILE A 42 9.34 -8.60 -16.33
N GLN A 43 9.58 -8.04 -17.51
CA GLN A 43 8.88 -6.83 -17.97
C GLN A 43 7.38 -7.07 -18.19
N ILE A 44 7.00 -8.21 -18.77
CA ILE A 44 5.59 -8.56 -18.97
C ILE A 44 4.86 -8.69 -17.64
N ARG A 45 5.44 -9.34 -16.64
CA ARG A 45 4.84 -9.45 -15.29
C ARG A 45 4.69 -8.10 -14.60
N LYS A 46 5.69 -7.22 -14.71
CA LYS A 46 5.62 -5.85 -14.18
C LYS A 46 4.51 -5.05 -14.87
N LEU A 47 4.40 -5.13 -16.18
CA LEU A 47 3.36 -4.47 -16.97
C LEU A 47 1.96 -4.99 -16.61
N ALA A 48 1.80 -6.31 -16.44
CA ALA A 48 0.53 -6.91 -16.02
C ALA A 48 0.07 -6.41 -14.66
N ILE A 49 0.95 -6.32 -13.66
CA ILE A 49 0.60 -5.80 -12.33
C ILE A 49 0.17 -4.33 -12.41
N VAL A 50 0.90 -3.49 -13.14
CA VAL A 50 0.53 -2.08 -13.35
C VAL A 50 -0.81 -1.97 -14.06
N ALA A 51 -1.05 -2.80 -15.10
CA ALA A 51 -2.31 -2.82 -15.84
C ALA A 51 -3.48 -3.25 -14.95
N VAL A 52 -3.31 -4.26 -14.10
CA VAL A 52 -4.34 -4.68 -13.13
C VAL A 52 -4.67 -3.57 -12.15
N ILE A 53 -3.67 -2.91 -11.57
CA ILE A 53 -3.90 -1.79 -10.64
C ILE A 53 -4.61 -0.64 -11.36
N ALA A 54 -4.14 -0.24 -12.55
CA ALA A 54 -4.75 0.84 -13.32
C ALA A 54 -6.19 0.51 -13.72
N CYS A 55 -6.45 -0.72 -14.20
CA CYS A 55 -7.78 -1.19 -14.56
C CYS A 55 -8.71 -1.19 -13.34
N SER A 56 -8.24 -1.65 -12.17
CA SER A 56 -9.01 -1.65 -10.93
C SER A 56 -9.39 -0.24 -10.48
N ILE A 57 -8.47 0.72 -10.60
CA ILE A 57 -8.75 2.13 -10.29
C ILE A 57 -9.80 2.69 -11.27
N VAL A 58 -9.63 2.45 -12.57
CA VAL A 58 -10.60 2.90 -13.58
C VAL A 58 -11.97 2.28 -13.31
N LEU A 59 -12.01 0.97 -13.06
CA LEU A 59 -13.26 0.25 -12.77
C LEU A 59 -13.95 0.76 -11.50
N PHE A 60 -13.18 1.09 -10.46
CA PHE A 60 -13.71 1.71 -9.24
C PHE A 60 -14.47 3.00 -9.52
N PHE A 61 -13.90 3.88 -10.36
CA PHE A 61 -14.54 5.15 -10.73
C PHE A 61 -15.66 4.97 -11.75
N VAL A 62 -15.50 4.09 -12.75
CA VAL A 62 -16.54 3.87 -13.80
C VAL A 62 -17.78 3.21 -13.22
N LEU A 63 -17.62 2.27 -12.28
CA LEU A 63 -18.75 1.61 -11.60
C LEU A 63 -19.31 2.43 -10.43
N ASP A 64 -18.78 3.63 -10.21
CA ASP A 64 -19.18 4.52 -9.10
C ASP A 64 -19.25 3.78 -7.74
N LEU A 65 -18.27 2.90 -7.50
CA LEU A 65 -18.21 2.10 -6.27
C LEU A 65 -18.06 2.99 -5.03
N GLY A 66 -17.51 4.20 -5.19
CA GLY A 66 -17.45 5.21 -4.13
C GLY A 66 -18.85 5.60 -3.63
N ARG A 67 -19.84 5.69 -4.52
CA ARG A 67 -21.21 6.01 -4.17
C ARG A 67 -21.93 4.83 -3.49
N SER A 68 -21.65 3.61 -3.95
CA SER A 68 -22.17 2.38 -3.31
C SER A 68 -21.63 2.18 -1.90
N LEU A 69 -20.41 2.69 -1.62
CA LEU A 69 -19.78 2.69 -0.31
C LEU A 69 -20.08 3.97 0.50
N SER A 70 -21.09 4.76 0.12
CA SER A 70 -21.44 5.99 0.85
C SER A 70 -22.12 5.69 2.19
N LEU A 71 -22.03 6.65 3.13
CA LEU A 71 -22.71 6.55 4.43
C LEU A 71 -24.24 6.51 4.27
N GLU A 72 -24.78 7.19 3.24
CA GLU A 72 -26.21 7.16 2.93
C GLU A 72 -26.66 5.76 2.53
N THR A 73 -25.93 5.10 1.62
CA THR A 73 -26.23 3.73 1.21
C THR A 73 -26.12 2.75 2.38
N LEU A 74 -25.11 2.94 3.24
CA LEU A 74 -24.92 2.14 4.44
C LEU A 74 -26.10 2.27 5.39
N LYS A 75 -26.59 3.49 5.64
CA LYS A 75 -27.75 3.76 6.48
C LYS A 75 -29.06 3.24 5.87
N ALA A 76 -29.25 3.42 4.57
CA ALA A 76 -30.45 2.96 3.87
C ALA A 76 -30.60 1.42 3.91
N ASN A 77 -29.48 0.69 3.93
CA ASN A 77 -29.47 -0.77 3.97
C ASN A 77 -29.15 -1.34 5.37
N ARG A 78 -29.22 -0.51 6.42
CA ARG A 78 -28.80 -0.86 7.78
C ARG A 78 -29.36 -2.20 8.27
N ASP A 79 -30.67 -2.32 8.28
CA ASP A 79 -31.36 -3.47 8.89
C ASP A 79 -31.07 -4.76 8.11
N HIS A 80 -30.94 -4.66 6.79
CA HIS A 80 -30.52 -5.76 5.92
C HIS A 80 -29.09 -6.22 6.21
N LEU A 81 -28.16 -5.28 6.35
CA LEU A 81 -26.76 -5.56 6.63
C LEU A 81 -26.58 -6.19 8.02
N LEU A 82 -27.29 -5.68 9.03
CA LEU A 82 -27.23 -6.23 10.38
C LEU A 82 -27.84 -7.63 10.44
N ALA A 83 -29.05 -7.83 9.87
CA ALA A 83 -29.69 -9.13 9.81
C ALA A 83 -28.85 -10.19 9.06
N PHE A 84 -28.25 -9.80 7.93
CA PHE A 84 -27.33 -10.68 7.19
C PHE A 84 -26.11 -11.05 8.05
N THR A 85 -25.52 -10.06 8.73
CA THR A 85 -24.34 -10.27 9.56
C THR A 85 -24.64 -11.14 10.77
N GLU A 86 -25.80 -10.96 11.43
CA GLU A 86 -26.22 -11.81 12.53
C GLU A 86 -26.43 -13.26 12.09
N ALA A 87 -27.06 -13.47 10.92
CA ALA A 87 -27.27 -14.80 10.36
C ALA A 87 -25.98 -15.47 9.86
N ASN A 88 -25.01 -14.69 9.35
CA ASN A 88 -23.81 -15.19 8.66
C ASN A 88 -22.54 -14.49 9.14
N TYR A 89 -22.31 -14.42 10.45
CA TYR A 89 -21.23 -13.61 11.04
C TYR A 89 -19.85 -13.92 10.45
N THR A 90 -19.46 -15.18 10.41
CA THR A 90 -18.14 -15.59 9.89
C THR A 90 -17.97 -15.22 8.41
N ALA A 91 -18.99 -15.45 7.58
CA ALA A 91 -18.94 -15.09 6.16
C ALA A 91 -18.82 -13.57 5.98
N SER A 92 -19.56 -12.79 6.77
CA SER A 92 -19.49 -11.32 6.76
C SER A 92 -18.10 -10.82 7.13
N VAL A 93 -17.46 -11.39 8.16
CA VAL A 93 -16.09 -11.05 8.57
C VAL A 93 -15.09 -11.37 7.46
N VAL A 94 -15.16 -12.57 6.89
CA VAL A 94 -14.26 -13.00 5.80
C VAL A 94 -14.41 -12.09 4.60
N LEU A 95 -15.63 -11.82 4.17
CA LEU A 95 -15.92 -10.95 3.02
C LEU A 95 -15.40 -9.53 3.28
N PHE A 96 -15.64 -8.98 4.47
CA PHE A 96 -15.15 -7.66 4.85
C PHE A 96 -13.62 -7.58 4.80
N VAL A 97 -12.92 -8.55 5.39
CA VAL A 97 -11.45 -8.61 5.39
C VAL A 97 -10.90 -8.72 3.97
N LEU A 98 -11.48 -9.59 3.13
CA LEU A 98 -11.07 -9.74 1.73
C LEU A 98 -11.29 -8.46 0.93
N LEU A 99 -12.43 -7.80 1.12
CA LEU A 99 -12.72 -6.52 0.49
C LEU A 99 -11.71 -5.45 0.94
N TYR A 100 -11.39 -5.42 2.24
CA TYR A 100 -10.40 -4.49 2.78
C TYR A 100 -9.01 -4.74 2.20
N ILE A 101 -8.59 -6.01 2.09
CA ILE A 101 -7.32 -6.40 1.45
C ILE A 101 -7.28 -5.90 0.00
N ALA A 102 -8.36 -6.08 -0.75
CA ALA A 102 -8.44 -5.64 -2.13
C ALA A 102 -8.32 -4.11 -2.25
N VAL A 103 -9.11 -3.36 -1.46
CA VAL A 103 -9.09 -1.87 -1.47
C VAL A 103 -7.72 -1.34 -1.07
N ALA A 104 -7.13 -1.86 0.01
CA ALA A 104 -5.82 -1.42 0.48
C ALA A 104 -4.68 -1.86 -0.45
N GLY A 105 -4.74 -3.09 -0.97
CA GLY A 105 -3.72 -3.67 -1.85
C GLY A 105 -3.68 -3.02 -3.24
N LEU A 106 -4.84 -2.66 -3.77
CA LEU A 106 -4.97 -1.93 -5.03
C LEU A 106 -4.83 -0.41 -4.86
N SER A 107 -4.61 0.05 -3.61
CA SER A 107 -4.47 1.48 -3.29
C SER A 107 -5.71 2.32 -3.67
N LEU A 108 -6.90 1.71 -3.61
CA LEU A 108 -8.16 2.39 -3.94
C LEU A 108 -8.57 3.38 -2.84
N PRO A 109 -9.18 4.49 -3.19
CA PRO A 109 -9.82 5.37 -2.21
C PRO A 109 -11.05 4.67 -1.62
N GLY A 110 -11.25 4.74 -0.29
CA GLY A 110 -12.41 4.12 0.36
C GLY A 110 -12.11 3.39 1.67
N ALA A 111 -10.85 3.21 2.02
CA ALA A 111 -10.45 2.53 3.26
C ALA A 111 -11.10 3.17 4.52
N THR A 112 -11.23 4.50 4.56
CA THR A 112 -11.89 5.22 5.66
C THR A 112 -13.37 4.85 5.75
N ILE A 113 -14.06 4.81 4.61
CA ILE A 113 -15.49 4.46 4.55
C ILE A 113 -15.68 3.00 4.95
N LEU A 114 -14.81 2.09 4.51
CA LEU A 114 -14.84 0.69 4.95
C LEU A 114 -14.59 0.56 6.46
N THR A 115 -13.71 1.37 7.05
CA THR A 115 -13.48 1.35 8.50
C THR A 115 -14.73 1.80 9.26
N LEU A 116 -15.38 2.87 8.79
CA LEU A 116 -16.66 3.33 9.33
C LEU A 116 -17.75 2.24 9.19
N ALA A 117 -17.86 1.63 8.00
CA ALA A 117 -18.81 0.55 7.73
C ALA A 117 -18.55 -0.69 8.62
N GLY A 118 -17.28 -1.05 8.80
CA GLY A 118 -16.90 -2.12 9.74
C GLY A 118 -17.33 -1.81 11.16
N GLY A 119 -17.08 -0.59 11.64
CA GLY A 119 -17.52 -0.13 12.95
C GLY A 119 -19.05 -0.14 13.12
N PHE A 120 -19.77 0.25 12.07
CA PHE A 120 -21.22 0.23 11.99
C PHE A 120 -21.79 -1.21 12.12
N VAL A 121 -21.20 -2.17 11.39
CA VAL A 121 -21.70 -3.54 11.31
C VAL A 121 -21.21 -4.41 12.45
N PHE A 122 -19.93 -4.37 12.78
CA PHE A 122 -19.30 -5.29 13.74
C PHE A 122 -19.07 -4.66 15.13
N GLY A 123 -19.26 -3.36 15.26
CA GLY A 123 -18.88 -2.61 16.45
C GLY A 123 -17.40 -2.18 16.45
N ALA A 124 -17.03 -1.29 17.37
CA ALA A 124 -15.72 -0.62 17.32
C ALA A 124 -14.52 -1.57 17.49
N VAL A 125 -14.54 -2.44 18.50
CA VAL A 125 -13.39 -3.31 18.83
C VAL A 125 -13.20 -4.42 17.79
N PRO A 126 -14.21 -5.24 17.44
CA PRO A 126 -14.06 -6.26 16.41
C PRO A 126 -13.68 -5.66 15.05
N ALA A 127 -14.32 -4.55 14.65
CA ALA A 127 -13.99 -3.88 13.41
C ALA A 127 -12.54 -3.41 13.37
N THR A 128 -12.00 -2.86 14.46
CA THR A 128 -10.59 -2.47 14.54
C THR A 128 -9.66 -3.65 14.26
N LEU A 129 -9.98 -4.82 14.80
CA LEU A 129 -9.20 -6.03 14.56
C LEU A 129 -9.28 -6.48 13.09
N TYR A 130 -10.48 -6.53 12.52
CA TYR A 130 -10.68 -6.95 11.12
C TYR A 130 -10.06 -5.97 10.13
N VAL A 131 -10.20 -4.67 10.38
CA VAL A 131 -9.53 -3.60 9.64
C VAL A 131 -8.02 -3.76 9.73
N ASN A 132 -7.49 -4.03 10.93
CA ASN A 132 -6.04 -4.21 11.11
C ASN A 132 -5.51 -5.36 10.27
N ILE A 133 -6.17 -6.51 10.27
CA ILE A 133 -5.81 -7.69 9.45
C ILE A 133 -5.89 -7.32 7.97
N GLY A 134 -7.01 -6.77 7.51
CA GLY A 134 -7.25 -6.44 6.11
C GLY A 134 -6.31 -5.34 5.60
N ALA A 135 -6.19 -4.26 6.35
CA ALA A 135 -5.33 -3.12 5.99
C ALA A 135 -3.84 -3.50 5.97
N THR A 136 -3.36 -4.22 6.98
CA THR A 136 -1.95 -4.63 7.05
C THR A 136 -1.60 -5.58 5.92
N THR A 137 -2.45 -6.57 5.65
CA THR A 137 -2.26 -7.51 4.54
C THR A 137 -2.29 -6.78 3.19
N GLY A 138 -3.32 -5.98 2.93
CA GLY A 138 -3.44 -5.21 1.69
C GLY A 138 -2.29 -4.20 1.51
N ALA A 139 -1.95 -3.45 2.55
CA ALA A 139 -0.81 -2.53 2.52
C ALA A 139 0.51 -3.25 2.21
N THR A 140 0.69 -4.46 2.75
CA THR A 140 1.89 -5.28 2.47
C THR A 140 1.93 -5.70 1.00
N LEU A 141 0.79 -6.06 0.40
CA LEU A 141 0.72 -6.36 -1.03
C LEU A 141 1.08 -5.13 -1.88
N ALA A 142 0.53 -3.95 -1.56
CA ALA A 142 0.88 -2.70 -2.24
C ALA A 142 2.36 -2.34 -2.10
N PHE A 143 2.92 -2.49 -0.90
CA PHE A 143 4.33 -2.32 -0.61
C PHE A 143 5.23 -3.27 -1.43
N LEU A 144 4.86 -4.56 -1.52
CA LEU A 144 5.59 -5.54 -2.30
C LEU A 144 5.47 -5.26 -3.81
N ALA A 145 4.29 -4.87 -4.28
CA ALA A 145 4.09 -4.44 -5.66
C ALA A 145 4.99 -3.25 -6.01
N ALA A 146 5.04 -2.22 -5.16
CA ALA A 146 5.94 -1.08 -5.34
C ALA A 146 7.42 -1.53 -5.36
N ARG A 147 7.82 -2.42 -4.44
CA ARG A 147 9.19 -2.91 -4.32
C ARG A 147 9.67 -3.68 -5.54
N TYR A 148 8.85 -4.61 -6.04
CA TYR A 148 9.27 -5.50 -7.11
C TYR A 148 8.96 -4.96 -8.51
N VAL A 149 8.01 -4.03 -8.63
CA VAL A 149 7.57 -3.51 -9.92
C VAL A 149 8.17 -2.14 -10.21
N LEU A 150 8.06 -1.21 -9.25
CA LEU A 150 8.33 0.21 -9.48
C LEU A 150 9.74 0.64 -9.08
N ARG A 151 10.38 -0.06 -8.12
CA ARG A 151 11.62 0.40 -7.49
C ARG A 151 12.72 0.75 -8.49
N ASP A 152 13.06 -0.17 -9.40
CA ASP A 152 14.16 0.05 -10.36
C ASP A 152 13.92 1.28 -11.24
N THR A 153 12.67 1.46 -11.69
CA THR A 153 12.29 2.58 -12.56
C THR A 153 12.29 3.91 -11.79
N VAL A 154 11.81 3.90 -10.55
CA VAL A 154 11.74 5.12 -9.72
C VAL A 154 13.12 5.49 -9.22
N GLU A 155 13.96 4.53 -8.82
CA GLU A 155 15.33 4.78 -8.37
C GLU A 155 16.18 5.38 -9.48
N GLN A 156 16.04 4.92 -10.74
CA GLN A 156 16.73 5.49 -11.89
C GLN A 156 16.28 6.92 -12.23
N LYS A 157 14.97 7.21 -12.15
CA LYS A 157 14.42 8.52 -12.55
C LYS A 157 14.41 9.54 -11.42
N PHE A 158 14.20 9.10 -10.18
CA PHE A 158 13.91 9.94 -9.03
C PHE A 158 14.77 9.61 -7.79
N GLY A 159 15.92 8.96 -7.96
CA GLY A 159 16.79 8.52 -6.85
C GLY A 159 17.13 9.63 -5.86
N ARG A 160 17.42 10.85 -6.33
CA ARG A 160 17.70 12.02 -5.50
C ARG A 160 16.53 12.40 -4.59
N TRP A 161 15.29 12.21 -5.03
CA TRP A 161 14.08 12.50 -4.24
C TRP A 161 13.83 11.43 -3.18
N LEU A 162 14.31 10.20 -3.39
CA LEU A 162 14.19 9.11 -2.44
C LEU A 162 15.25 9.17 -1.33
N GLU A 163 16.35 9.86 -1.55
CA GLU A 163 17.51 9.89 -0.64
C GLU A 163 17.15 10.39 0.78
N PRO A 164 16.43 11.51 1.00
CA PRO A 164 16.02 11.94 2.34
C PRO A 164 15.13 10.92 3.05
N LEU A 165 14.25 10.25 2.29
CA LEU A 165 13.40 9.19 2.82
C LEU A 165 14.23 7.96 3.20
N GLN A 166 15.18 7.55 2.36
CA GLN A 166 16.09 6.44 2.66
C GLN A 166 16.93 6.72 3.91
N GLN A 167 17.42 7.95 4.08
CA GLN A 167 18.15 8.35 5.28
C GLN A 167 17.28 8.31 6.55
N GLY A 168 16.02 8.77 6.48
CA GLY A 168 15.06 8.68 7.58
C GLY A 168 14.80 7.23 7.99
N PHE A 169 14.60 6.35 7.02
CA PHE A 169 14.42 4.92 7.26
C PHE A 169 15.69 4.21 7.73
N ALA A 170 16.87 4.63 7.28
CA ALA A 170 18.14 4.01 7.68
C ALA A 170 18.46 4.18 9.16
N LYS A 171 18.04 5.29 9.78
CA LYS A 171 18.30 5.57 11.21
C LYS A 171 17.46 4.66 12.12
N ASN A 172 16.16 4.63 11.92
CA ASN A 172 15.22 3.79 12.68
C ASN A 172 13.91 3.59 11.89
N ALA A 173 13.89 2.57 11.02
CA ALA A 173 12.75 2.32 10.14
C ALA A 173 11.44 2.09 10.91
N LEU A 174 11.48 1.38 12.04
CA LEU A 174 10.29 1.08 12.83
C LEU A 174 9.66 2.37 13.39
N SER A 175 10.45 3.18 14.09
CA SER A 175 9.96 4.44 14.68
C SER A 175 9.48 5.42 13.62
N TYR A 176 10.20 5.52 12.50
CA TYR A 176 9.82 6.40 11.41
C TYR A 176 8.48 5.99 10.78
N LEU A 177 8.30 4.69 10.51
CA LEU A 177 7.03 4.15 10.00
C LEU A 177 5.88 4.30 11.00
N LEU A 178 6.12 4.02 12.28
CA LEU A 178 5.12 4.23 13.34
C LEU A 178 4.67 5.68 13.37
N THR A 179 5.60 6.63 13.29
CA THR A 179 5.27 8.07 13.23
C THR A 179 4.40 8.38 12.01
N LEU A 180 4.76 7.87 10.81
CA LEU A 180 3.97 8.07 9.59
C LEU A 180 2.57 7.43 9.66
N ARG A 181 2.39 6.37 10.45
CA ARG A 181 1.10 5.68 10.64
C ARG A 181 0.24 6.33 11.72
N LEU A 182 0.86 6.77 12.80
CA LEU A 182 0.17 7.41 13.92
C LEU A 182 -0.28 8.83 13.58
N ILE A 183 0.53 9.55 12.80
CA ILE A 183 0.21 10.90 12.38
C ILE A 183 -0.40 10.83 10.96
N PRO A 184 -1.70 11.11 10.78
CA PRO A 184 -2.39 10.99 9.49
C PRO A 184 -2.05 12.18 8.57
N LEU A 185 -0.75 12.46 8.39
CA LEU A 185 -0.26 13.54 7.54
C LEU A 185 -0.25 13.13 6.06
N PHE A 186 0.00 11.86 5.81
CA PHE A 186 0.12 11.32 4.47
C PHE A 186 -1.01 10.32 4.17
N PRO A 187 -1.55 10.31 2.94
CA PRO A 187 -2.49 9.28 2.53
C PRO A 187 -1.91 7.88 2.72
N PHE A 188 -2.74 6.95 3.20
CA PHE A 188 -2.34 5.58 3.54
C PHE A 188 -1.59 4.88 2.40
N PHE A 189 -2.10 5.00 1.16
CA PHE A 189 -1.50 4.38 -0.02
C PHE A 189 -0.13 4.96 -0.36
N VAL A 190 0.10 6.26 -0.13
CA VAL A 190 1.41 6.90 -0.36
C VAL A 190 2.47 6.27 0.53
N VAL A 191 2.16 6.09 1.82
CA VAL A 191 3.08 5.45 2.76
C VAL A 191 3.41 4.01 2.33
N ASN A 192 2.42 3.26 1.81
CA ASN A 192 2.64 1.90 1.32
C ASN A 192 3.62 1.88 0.13
N LEU A 193 3.35 2.70 -0.89
CA LEU A 193 4.15 2.75 -2.11
C LEU A 193 5.56 3.27 -1.82
N VAL A 194 5.67 4.40 -1.11
CA VAL A 194 6.98 5.01 -0.80
C VAL A 194 7.85 4.08 0.03
N SER A 195 7.28 3.42 1.04
CA SER A 195 8.03 2.43 1.85
C SER A 195 8.53 1.27 1.01
N GLY A 196 7.76 0.82 0.01
CA GLY A 196 8.17 -0.23 -0.93
C GLY A 196 9.39 0.15 -1.77
N LEU A 197 9.56 1.44 -2.07
CA LEU A 197 10.71 1.95 -2.82
C LEU A 197 11.99 2.08 -1.97
N THR A 198 11.87 1.97 -0.65
CA THR A 198 13.00 2.06 0.29
C THR A 198 13.57 0.67 0.64
N ARG A 199 14.65 0.64 1.45
CA ARG A 199 15.30 -0.60 1.91
C ARG A 199 14.69 -1.19 3.19
N VAL A 200 13.51 -0.74 3.60
CA VAL A 200 12.82 -1.24 4.81
C VAL A 200 12.51 -2.72 4.68
N SER A 201 12.77 -3.51 5.73
CA SER A 201 12.42 -4.93 5.72
C SER A 201 10.89 -5.14 5.72
N VAL A 202 10.42 -6.24 5.13
CA VAL A 202 8.99 -6.59 5.12
C VAL A 202 8.46 -6.73 6.56
N GLY A 203 9.22 -7.38 7.43
CA GLY A 203 8.84 -7.57 8.84
C GLY A 203 8.69 -6.25 9.60
N THR A 204 9.64 -5.32 9.44
CA THR A 204 9.55 -3.97 10.02
C THR A 204 8.33 -3.22 9.50
N TYR A 205 8.06 -3.32 8.19
CA TYR A 205 6.91 -2.67 7.58
C TYR A 205 5.58 -3.21 8.11
N VAL A 206 5.44 -4.55 8.18
CA VAL A 206 4.25 -5.23 8.70
C VAL A 206 4.03 -4.86 10.17
N ALA A 207 5.06 -4.97 11.01
CA ALA A 207 4.95 -4.65 12.43
C ALA A 207 4.57 -3.18 12.68
N ALA A 208 5.26 -2.25 12.01
CA ALA A 208 4.94 -0.83 12.14
C ALA A 208 3.54 -0.48 11.62
N THR A 209 3.09 -1.13 10.54
CA THR A 209 1.75 -0.91 10.00
C THR A 209 0.70 -1.47 10.95
N ALA A 210 0.84 -2.74 11.37
CA ALA A 210 -0.12 -3.39 12.28
C ALA A 210 -0.29 -2.62 13.60
N LEU A 211 0.81 -2.15 14.19
CA LEU A 211 0.74 -1.39 15.44
C LEU A 211 0.29 0.06 15.22
N GLY A 212 0.79 0.70 14.17
CA GLY A 212 0.61 2.13 13.94
C GLY A 212 -0.79 2.52 13.49
N ILE A 213 -1.54 1.62 12.82
CA ILE A 213 -2.90 1.93 12.36
C ILE A 213 -3.97 1.70 13.43
N ILE A 214 -3.68 0.99 14.53
CA ILE A 214 -4.68 0.65 15.56
C ILE A 214 -5.42 1.88 16.10
N PRO A 215 -4.74 2.96 16.56
CA PRO A 215 -5.43 4.10 17.15
C PRO A 215 -6.37 4.78 16.15
N GLY A 216 -5.90 5.01 14.93
CA GLY A 216 -6.70 5.61 13.87
C GLY A 216 -7.88 4.72 13.48
N SER A 217 -7.65 3.43 13.26
CA SER A 217 -8.71 2.48 12.92
C SER A 217 -9.78 2.40 14.01
N PHE A 218 -9.37 2.42 15.30
CA PHE A 218 -10.32 2.43 16.40
C PHE A 218 -11.18 3.70 16.41
N VAL A 219 -10.58 4.87 16.21
CA VAL A 219 -11.35 6.15 16.18
C VAL A 219 -12.40 6.12 15.08
N TYR A 220 -12.02 5.70 13.86
CA TYR A 220 -12.98 5.61 12.76
C TYR A 220 -14.01 4.49 12.97
N ALA A 221 -13.62 3.32 13.46
CA ALA A 221 -14.56 2.24 13.76
C ALA A 221 -15.53 2.63 14.89
N TYR A 222 -15.05 3.34 15.91
CA TYR A 222 -15.91 3.87 16.97
C TYR A 222 -16.92 4.88 16.43
N ALA A 223 -16.47 5.81 15.58
CA ALA A 223 -17.38 6.74 14.91
C ALA A 223 -18.42 6.02 14.04
N GLY A 224 -18.00 4.99 13.29
CA GLY A 224 -18.89 4.15 12.49
C GLY A 224 -19.97 3.45 13.35
N ARG A 225 -19.57 2.89 14.49
CA ARG A 225 -20.52 2.32 15.46
C ARG A 225 -21.56 3.35 15.91
N GLN A 226 -21.11 4.56 16.28
CA GLN A 226 -22.04 5.61 16.72
C GLN A 226 -23.01 6.05 15.62
N LEU A 227 -22.55 6.11 14.36
CA LEU A 227 -23.43 6.38 13.23
C LEU A 227 -24.52 5.31 13.04
N GLY A 228 -24.22 4.06 13.40
CA GLY A 228 -25.19 2.96 13.39
C GLY A 228 -26.26 3.03 14.49
N VAL A 229 -25.98 3.70 15.59
CA VAL A 229 -26.91 3.83 16.73
C VAL A 229 -27.82 5.04 16.60
N ILE A 230 -27.46 6.05 15.80
CA ILE A 230 -28.26 7.27 15.64
C ILE A 230 -29.54 6.97 14.84
N ASN A 231 -30.65 6.89 15.53
CA ASN A 231 -31.99 6.75 14.92
C ASN A 231 -32.78 8.08 14.92
N SER A 232 -32.34 9.06 15.72
CA SER A 232 -33.02 10.35 15.82
C SER A 232 -32.05 11.51 16.04
N LEU A 233 -32.48 12.73 15.67
CA LEU A 233 -31.68 13.96 15.89
C LEU A 233 -31.34 14.18 17.38
N LYS A 234 -32.15 13.67 18.31
CA LYS A 234 -31.90 13.78 19.76
C LYS A 234 -30.69 12.96 20.20
N GLU A 235 -30.41 11.84 19.52
CA GLU A 235 -29.29 10.97 19.85
C GLU A 235 -27.94 11.52 19.39
N ILE A 236 -27.93 12.51 18.48
CA ILE A 236 -26.71 13.22 18.08
C ILE A 236 -26.06 13.93 19.26
N GLY A 237 -26.87 14.40 20.24
CA GLY A 237 -26.39 15.04 21.48
C GLY A 237 -25.93 14.04 22.55
N SER A 238 -25.97 12.73 22.31
CA SER A 238 -25.52 11.75 23.29
C SER A 238 -24.01 11.86 23.56
N PRO A 239 -23.56 11.64 24.82
CA PRO A 239 -22.13 11.71 25.16
C PRO A 239 -21.25 10.80 24.31
N GLN A 240 -21.78 9.65 23.89
CA GLN A 240 -21.07 8.66 23.07
C GLN A 240 -20.84 9.19 21.65
N VAL A 241 -21.84 9.80 21.03
CA VAL A 241 -21.75 10.39 19.69
C VAL A 241 -20.85 11.63 19.72
N LEU A 242 -21.06 12.52 20.71
CA LEU A 242 -20.19 13.68 20.90
C LEU A 242 -18.72 13.26 21.14
N GLY A 243 -18.50 12.23 21.96
CA GLY A 243 -17.18 11.66 22.20
C GLY A 243 -16.53 11.14 20.90
N ALA A 244 -17.28 10.49 20.02
CA ALA A 244 -16.80 10.04 18.73
C ALA A 244 -16.37 11.23 17.82
N PHE A 245 -17.17 12.29 17.76
CA PHE A 245 -16.84 13.49 17.00
C PHE A 245 -15.62 14.22 17.57
N VAL A 246 -15.49 14.31 18.90
CA VAL A 246 -14.32 14.88 19.57
C VAL A 246 -13.06 14.07 19.25
N LEU A 247 -13.12 12.74 19.31
CA LEU A 247 -12.00 11.87 18.95
C LEU A 247 -11.60 12.01 17.50
N LEU A 248 -12.56 12.04 16.56
CA LEU A 248 -12.29 12.27 15.14
C LEU A 248 -11.67 13.65 14.93
N GLY A 249 -12.19 14.69 15.58
CA GLY A 249 -11.65 16.06 15.50
C GLY A 249 -10.24 16.14 16.06
N ALA A 250 -9.98 15.54 17.23
CA ALA A 250 -8.64 15.49 17.84
C ALA A 250 -7.65 14.73 16.93
N PHE A 251 -8.07 13.60 16.37
CA PHE A 251 -7.25 12.83 15.45
C PHE A 251 -6.95 13.60 14.16
N ALA A 252 -7.94 14.29 13.60
CA ALA A 252 -7.77 15.14 12.42
C ALA A 252 -6.85 16.35 12.69
N LEU A 253 -6.88 16.91 13.92
CA LEU A 253 -6.02 18.03 14.33
C LEU A 253 -4.60 17.62 14.73
N ALA A 254 -4.37 16.33 15.02
CA ALA A 254 -3.07 15.82 15.45
C ALA A 254 -1.89 16.23 14.54
N PRO A 255 -1.99 16.19 13.19
CA PRO A 255 -0.92 16.64 12.30
C PRO A 255 -0.61 18.12 12.42
N ILE A 256 -1.65 18.95 12.60
CA ILE A 256 -1.53 20.41 12.72
C ILE A 256 -0.82 20.78 14.03
N LEU A 257 -1.23 20.13 15.13
CA LEU A 257 -0.62 20.29 16.44
C LEU A 257 0.84 19.85 16.45
N TYR A 258 1.13 18.67 15.86
CA TYR A 258 2.49 18.16 15.74
C TYR A 258 3.39 19.14 14.99
N LYS A 259 2.96 19.66 13.83
CA LYS A 259 3.71 20.62 13.03
C LYS A 259 3.99 21.92 13.82
N LYS A 260 2.99 22.41 14.57
CA LYS A 260 3.11 23.63 15.36
C LYS A 260 4.07 23.47 16.54
N LEU A 261 4.07 22.32 17.20
CA LEU A 261 4.96 22.00 18.32
C LEU A 261 6.41 21.80 17.83
N SER A 262 6.62 21.05 16.74
CA SER A 262 7.95 20.83 16.17
C SER A 262 8.59 22.12 15.65
N ALA A 263 7.81 23.07 15.13
CA ALA A 263 8.31 24.36 14.68
C ALA A 263 8.73 25.30 15.82
N LYS A 264 8.30 25.04 17.07
CA LYS A 264 8.71 25.78 18.24
C LYS A 264 10.00 25.24 18.89
N SER A 265 10.40 24.02 18.52
CA SER A 265 11.57 23.34 19.09
C SER A 265 12.81 23.40 18.18
N ALA A 266 12.69 24.01 17.02
CA ALA A 266 13.76 24.32 16.07
C ALA A 266 14.09 25.82 16.08
#